data_b87a3d97b9d1bed30cedac43f7832d84
#
_entry.id   b87a3d97b9d1bed30cedac43f7832d84
#
_cell.length_a   1.000
_cell.length_b   1.000
_cell.length_c   1.000
_cell.angle_alpha   90.00
_cell.angle_beta   90.00
_cell.angle_gamma   90.00
#
_symmetry.space_group_name_H-M   'P 1'
#
loop_
_entity.id
_entity.type
_entity.pdbx_description
1 polymer ?
#
loop_
_entity_poly.entity_id
_entity_poly.type
_entity_poly.pdbx_seq_one_letter_code
_entity_poly.pdbx_strand_id
1 'polypeptide(L)'
;MSEPLDLNQLAQKIKQWGLELGFQQVGITDTDLSESEPKLQAWLDKQYHGEMDWMARHGMLRARPHELLPGTLRVISVRMNYLPANAAFASTLKNPKLGYVSRYALGRDYHKLLRNRLKKLGEMIQQHCVSLNFRPFVDSAPILERPLAEKAGLGWTGKHSLILNREAGSFFFLGELLVDIPLPVDQPVEEGCGKCVACMTICPTGAIVEPYTVDARRCISYLTIELEGAIPEELRPLIGNRIYGCDDCQLICPWNRYSQLTTEEDFSPRKPLHAPELIELFAWSEEKFLKVTEGSAIRRIGHLRWLRNIAVALGNAPWDETILAALESRKGEHPLLDEHIAWAIAQQIERRNACIVEVQLPKKQRLVRVIEKGLPRDA
;
A
#
# COMPACT_ATOMS: atom_id res chain seq x y z
N MET A 1 3.87 28.07 41.14
CA MET A 1 4.68 26.96 40.60
C MET A 1 3.72 26.03 39.92
N SER A 2 3.79 25.86 38.60
CA SER A 2 2.99 24.87 37.86
C SER A 2 3.36 23.47 38.38
N GLU A 3 2.38 22.62 38.66
CA GLU A 3 2.65 21.23 38.98
C GLU A 3 3.55 20.60 37.88
N PRO A 4 4.49 19.73 38.26
CA PRO A 4 5.31 19.05 37.27
C PRO A 4 4.43 18.24 36.34
N LEU A 5 4.70 18.30 35.04
CA LEU A 5 3.96 17.60 33.99
C LEU A 5 4.03 16.08 34.22
N ASP A 6 2.91 15.45 34.55
CA ASP A 6 2.84 13.98 34.63
C ASP A 6 2.84 13.37 33.23
N LEU A 7 4.00 12.84 32.83
CA LEU A 7 4.20 12.25 31.51
C LEU A 7 3.37 10.97 31.29
N ASN A 8 3.04 10.20 32.33
CA ASN A 8 2.18 9.03 32.22
C ASN A 8 0.74 9.44 31.93
N GLN A 9 0.24 10.45 32.65
CA GLN A 9 -1.08 11.01 32.40
C GLN A 9 -1.16 11.64 31.01
N LEU A 10 -0.11 12.35 30.60
CA LEU A 10 -0.04 12.94 29.25
C LEU A 10 -0.07 11.85 28.17
N ALA A 11 0.69 10.77 28.32
CA ALA A 11 0.69 9.65 27.37
C ALA A 11 -0.71 9.02 27.22
N GLN A 12 -1.45 8.86 28.33
CA GLN A 12 -2.82 8.37 28.26
C GLN A 12 -3.74 9.35 27.52
N LYS A 13 -3.62 10.64 27.79
CA LYS A 13 -4.39 11.68 27.06
C LYS A 13 -4.06 11.66 25.56
N ILE A 14 -2.80 11.55 25.19
CA ILE A 14 -2.37 11.46 23.78
C ILE A 14 -3.05 10.29 23.08
N LYS A 15 -3.10 9.12 23.71
CA LYS A 15 -3.81 7.96 23.16
C LYS A 15 -5.30 8.24 22.99
N GLN A 16 -5.93 8.84 23.99
CA GLN A 16 -7.35 9.21 23.91
C GLN A 16 -7.60 10.23 22.79
N TRP A 17 -6.83 11.31 22.71
CA TRP A 17 -6.96 12.31 21.64
C TRP A 17 -6.75 11.71 20.24
N GLY A 18 -5.81 10.76 20.11
CA GLY A 18 -5.63 10.05 18.86
C GLY A 18 -6.89 9.30 18.43
N LEU A 19 -7.57 8.62 19.37
CA LEU A 19 -8.84 7.95 19.09
C LEU A 19 -9.94 8.97 18.70
N GLU A 20 -10.02 10.09 19.38
CA GLU A 20 -10.96 11.19 19.07
C GLU A 20 -10.71 11.81 17.70
N LEU A 21 -9.44 11.85 17.25
CA LEU A 21 -9.05 12.27 15.91
C LEU A 21 -9.29 11.21 14.83
N GLY A 22 -9.83 10.04 15.20
CA GLY A 22 -10.22 8.96 14.28
C GLY A 22 -9.12 7.96 13.96
N PHE A 23 -8.00 7.96 14.67
CA PHE A 23 -7.06 6.84 14.63
C PHE A 23 -7.62 5.66 15.45
N GLN A 24 -7.35 4.43 15.03
CA GLN A 24 -7.85 3.26 15.76
C GLN A 24 -6.87 2.74 16.82
N GLN A 25 -5.62 3.19 16.76
CA GLN A 25 -4.62 2.89 17.78
C GLN A 25 -3.51 3.92 17.76
N VAL A 26 -2.95 4.20 18.95
CA VAL A 26 -1.81 5.09 19.16
C VAL A 26 -0.82 4.37 20.06
N GLY A 27 0.44 4.36 19.69
CA GLY A 27 1.53 3.82 20.50
C GLY A 27 2.72 4.77 20.54
N ILE A 28 3.56 4.65 21.54
CA ILE A 28 4.71 5.52 21.78
C ILE A 28 5.96 4.65 21.82
N THR A 29 7.00 5.05 21.08
CA THR A 29 8.30 4.36 21.09
C THR A 29 9.46 5.34 21.21
N ASP A 30 10.65 4.83 21.45
CA ASP A 30 11.90 5.57 21.32
C ASP A 30 12.32 5.73 19.86
N THR A 31 13.49 6.33 19.62
CA THR A 31 14.04 6.58 18.28
C THR A 31 15.08 5.56 17.83
N ASP A 32 15.36 4.54 18.63
CA ASP A 32 16.38 3.56 18.33
C ASP A 32 15.86 2.51 17.33
N LEU A 33 16.39 2.55 16.11
CA LEU A 33 16.16 1.60 15.03
C LEU A 33 17.47 0.94 14.56
N SER A 34 18.48 0.86 15.43
CA SER A 34 19.79 0.30 15.12
C SER A 34 19.73 -1.14 14.56
N GLU A 35 18.77 -1.96 15.03
CA GLU A 35 18.52 -3.31 14.50
C GLU A 35 17.96 -3.32 13.07
N SER A 36 17.40 -2.22 12.62
CA SER A 36 16.82 -2.08 11.27
C SER A 36 17.86 -1.60 10.25
N GLU A 37 18.92 -0.93 10.67
CA GLU A 37 19.95 -0.41 9.78
C GLU A 37 20.61 -1.50 8.92
N PRO A 38 21.13 -2.61 9.47
CA PRO A 38 21.75 -3.65 8.66
C PRO A 38 20.76 -4.33 7.70
N LYS A 39 19.50 -4.43 8.08
CA LYS A 39 18.44 -4.99 7.20
C LYS A 39 18.16 -4.07 6.03
N LEU A 40 18.08 -2.76 6.27
CA LEU A 40 17.92 -1.76 5.22
C LEU A 40 19.12 -1.75 4.29
N GLN A 41 20.34 -1.74 4.83
CA GLN A 41 21.57 -1.73 4.04
C GLN A 41 21.65 -2.99 3.14
N ALA A 42 21.43 -4.18 3.69
CA ALA A 42 21.44 -5.43 2.92
C ALA A 42 20.39 -5.45 1.80
N TRP A 43 19.23 -4.82 2.03
CA TRP A 43 18.18 -4.70 1.01
C TRP A 43 18.59 -3.73 -0.11
N LEU A 44 19.25 -2.61 0.23
CA LEU A 44 19.78 -1.64 -0.72
C LEU A 44 20.94 -2.25 -1.54
N ASP A 45 21.85 -2.97 -0.89
CA ASP A 45 23.01 -3.62 -1.55
C ASP A 45 22.56 -4.65 -2.61
N LYS A 46 21.44 -5.35 -2.34
CA LYS A 46 20.80 -6.25 -3.31
C LYS A 46 20.02 -5.51 -4.41
N GLN A 47 19.98 -4.20 -4.39
CA GLN A 47 19.19 -3.36 -5.30
C GLN A 47 17.70 -3.73 -5.37
N TYR A 48 17.15 -4.26 -4.28
CA TYR A 48 15.75 -4.68 -4.20
C TYR A 48 14.76 -3.52 -4.27
N HIS A 49 15.22 -2.28 -4.15
CA HIS A 49 14.42 -1.06 -4.30
C HIS A 49 14.08 -0.73 -5.77
N GLY A 50 14.77 -1.33 -6.76
CA GLY A 50 14.58 -1.00 -8.18
C GLY A 50 14.83 0.48 -8.46
N GLU A 51 13.91 1.16 -9.15
CA GLU A 51 14.00 2.59 -9.51
C GLU A 51 13.61 3.54 -8.36
N MET A 52 13.32 3.02 -7.16
CA MET A 52 13.00 3.85 -6.00
C MET A 52 14.28 4.44 -5.37
N ASP A 53 15.03 5.23 -6.14
CA ASP A 53 16.31 5.85 -5.72
C ASP A 53 16.17 6.68 -4.44
N TRP A 54 14.98 7.20 -4.18
CA TRP A 54 14.67 7.91 -2.95
C TRP A 54 14.81 7.02 -1.69
N MET A 55 14.80 5.70 -1.81
CA MET A 55 15.10 4.78 -0.71
C MET A 55 16.57 4.83 -0.32
N ALA A 56 17.47 4.93 -1.30
CA ALA A 56 18.91 5.01 -1.08
C ALA A 56 19.40 6.44 -0.79
N ARG A 57 18.74 7.45 -1.36
CA ARG A 57 19.18 8.88 -1.35
C ARG A 57 19.49 9.43 0.03
N HIS A 58 18.78 9.02 1.05
CA HIS A 58 18.95 9.51 2.43
C HIS A 58 19.77 8.57 3.31
N GLY A 59 20.31 7.49 2.75
CA GLY A 59 21.11 6.51 3.49
C GLY A 59 20.41 6.03 4.76
N MET A 60 21.15 5.92 5.85
CA MET A 60 20.63 5.47 7.14
C MET A 60 19.79 6.50 7.90
N LEU A 61 19.62 7.72 7.38
CA LEU A 61 18.74 8.73 8.00
C LEU A 61 17.31 8.18 8.23
N ARG A 62 16.86 7.24 7.35
CA ARG A 62 15.57 6.55 7.50
C ARG A 62 15.43 5.76 8.80
N ALA A 63 16.53 5.24 9.31
CA ALA A 63 16.60 4.48 10.56
C ALA A 63 16.96 5.33 11.78
N ARG A 64 17.15 6.67 11.60
CA ARG A 64 17.64 7.57 12.62
C ARG A 64 16.71 8.78 12.80
N PRO A 65 15.50 8.58 13.36
CA PRO A 65 14.55 9.67 13.54
C PRO A 65 15.08 10.89 14.26
N HIS A 66 16.02 10.71 15.21
CA HIS A 66 16.66 11.79 15.94
C HIS A 66 17.63 12.65 15.09
N GLU A 67 18.17 12.09 14.00
CA GLU A 67 18.95 12.85 13.01
C GLU A 67 18.01 13.57 12.02
N LEU A 68 16.86 12.97 11.68
CA LEU A 68 15.86 13.58 10.79
C LEU A 68 15.23 14.84 11.39
N LEU A 69 14.97 14.82 12.70
CA LEU A 69 14.53 15.96 13.48
C LEU A 69 15.36 16.01 14.77
N PRO A 70 16.41 16.87 14.83
CA PRO A 70 17.25 16.99 16.02
C PRO A 70 16.42 17.32 17.27
N GLY A 71 16.77 16.67 18.38
CA GLY A 71 16.05 16.80 19.65
C GLY A 71 14.90 15.81 19.83
N THR A 72 14.55 15.01 18.81
CA THR A 72 13.50 13.98 18.96
C THR A 72 13.88 12.95 20.01
N LEU A 73 13.02 12.77 21.01
CA LEU A 73 13.16 11.78 22.09
C LEU A 73 12.21 10.60 21.92
N ARG A 74 11.03 10.83 21.33
CA ARG A 74 9.98 9.81 21.14
C ARG A 74 9.31 9.94 19.79
N VAL A 75 8.73 8.83 19.36
CA VAL A 75 7.86 8.76 18.19
C VAL A 75 6.50 8.24 18.63
N ILE A 76 5.46 9.00 18.32
CA ILE A 76 4.08 8.59 18.50
C ILE A 76 3.64 8.00 17.18
N SER A 77 3.42 6.69 17.14
CA SER A 77 2.96 5.96 15.95
C SER A 77 1.45 5.75 16.02
N VAL A 78 0.78 5.92 14.90
CA VAL A 78 -0.67 5.75 14.80
C VAL A 78 -1.05 4.82 13.67
N ARG A 79 -2.19 4.14 13.78
CA ARG A 79 -2.81 3.42 12.66
C ARG A 79 -4.21 3.92 12.36
N MET A 80 -4.57 3.89 11.07
CA MET A 80 -5.88 4.29 10.58
C MET A 80 -6.41 3.29 9.56
N ASN A 81 -7.52 2.63 9.87
CA ASN A 81 -8.12 1.63 9.00
C ASN A 81 -8.62 2.26 7.70
N TYR A 82 -8.40 1.58 6.56
CA TYR A 82 -8.84 2.08 5.25
C TYR A 82 -9.78 1.12 4.51
N LEU A 83 -10.02 -0.09 5.03
CA LEU A 83 -10.85 -1.07 4.33
C LEU A 83 -12.30 -0.59 4.25
N PRO A 84 -12.84 -0.28 3.06
CA PRO A 84 -14.23 0.16 2.93
C PRO A 84 -15.20 -1.02 3.04
N ALA A 85 -16.45 -0.73 3.39
CA ALA A 85 -17.50 -1.74 3.51
C ALA A 85 -17.84 -2.47 2.19
N ASN A 86 -17.53 -1.85 1.06
CA ASN A 86 -17.75 -2.41 -0.27
C ASN A 86 -16.42 -2.48 -1.02
N ALA A 87 -15.58 -3.44 -0.67
CA ALA A 87 -14.26 -3.58 -1.28
C ALA A 87 -14.26 -4.37 -2.60
N ALA A 88 -15.27 -5.22 -2.84
CA ALA A 88 -15.47 -6.00 -4.07
C ALA A 88 -14.19 -6.76 -4.52
N PHE A 89 -13.46 -7.38 -3.59
CA PHE A 89 -12.21 -8.08 -3.88
C PHE A 89 -12.40 -9.26 -4.84
N ALA A 90 -13.26 -10.22 -4.45
CA ALA A 90 -13.43 -11.46 -5.19
C ALA A 90 -14.07 -11.22 -6.55
N SER A 91 -15.14 -10.42 -6.61
CA SER A 91 -15.85 -10.09 -7.84
C SER A 91 -14.94 -9.44 -8.88
N THR A 92 -14.12 -8.44 -8.46
CA THR A 92 -13.17 -7.78 -9.35
C THR A 92 -12.04 -8.72 -9.81
N LEU A 93 -11.48 -9.53 -8.90
CA LEU A 93 -10.41 -10.47 -9.26
C LEU A 93 -10.90 -11.60 -10.16
N LYS A 94 -12.16 -12.04 -10.00
CA LYS A 94 -12.75 -13.08 -10.86
C LYS A 94 -12.95 -12.61 -12.29
N ASN A 95 -13.41 -11.39 -12.47
CA ASN A 95 -13.73 -10.87 -13.79
C ASN A 95 -12.48 -10.23 -14.44
N PRO A 96 -11.86 -10.89 -15.43
CA PRO A 96 -10.64 -10.41 -16.06
C PRO A 96 -10.87 -9.18 -16.97
N LYS A 97 -12.10 -8.76 -17.21
CA LYS A 97 -12.43 -7.52 -17.94
C LYS A 97 -12.49 -6.30 -17.03
N LEU A 98 -12.49 -6.51 -15.69
CA LEU A 98 -12.48 -5.43 -14.71
C LEU A 98 -11.04 -5.09 -14.26
N GLY A 99 -10.77 -3.81 -14.09
CA GLY A 99 -9.50 -3.34 -13.53
C GLY A 99 -9.47 -3.47 -12.00
N TYR A 100 -8.46 -4.16 -11.47
CA TYR A 100 -8.25 -4.24 -10.03
C TYR A 100 -7.32 -3.10 -9.58
N VAL A 101 -7.85 -2.24 -8.72
CA VAL A 101 -7.13 -1.20 -8.00
C VAL A 101 -6.97 -1.62 -6.54
N SER A 102 -5.76 -1.54 -5.99
CA SER A 102 -5.52 -1.80 -4.56
C SER A 102 -6.44 -0.93 -3.69
N ARG A 103 -7.03 -1.53 -2.66
CA ARG A 103 -8.16 -0.93 -1.93
C ARG A 103 -7.80 0.35 -1.19
N TYR A 104 -6.53 0.53 -0.81
CA TYR A 104 -6.06 1.77 -0.21
C TYR A 104 -6.20 3.00 -1.12
N ALA A 105 -6.23 2.79 -2.44
CA ALA A 105 -6.24 3.85 -3.44
C ALA A 105 -7.61 4.14 -4.05
N LEU A 106 -8.67 3.44 -3.63
CA LEU A 106 -10.02 3.64 -4.17
C LEU A 106 -10.65 4.97 -3.76
N GLY A 107 -10.30 5.49 -2.58
CA GLY A 107 -10.80 6.74 -2.04
C GLY A 107 -9.88 7.94 -2.31
N ARG A 108 -9.91 8.88 -1.38
CA ARG A 108 -8.98 10.01 -1.34
C ARG A 108 -7.58 9.58 -0.93
N ASP A 109 -6.61 10.40 -1.34
CA ASP A 109 -5.22 10.29 -0.90
C ASP A 109 -5.12 10.50 0.62
N TYR A 110 -4.63 9.49 1.32
CA TYR A 110 -4.54 9.44 2.78
C TYR A 110 -3.47 10.36 3.36
N HIS A 111 -2.44 10.70 2.60
CA HIS A 111 -1.29 11.47 3.11
C HIS A 111 -1.70 12.79 3.77
N LYS A 112 -2.56 13.55 3.10
CA LYS A 112 -3.00 14.86 3.60
C LYS A 112 -3.90 14.72 4.82
N LEU A 113 -4.79 13.74 4.81
CA LEU A 113 -5.72 13.48 5.91
C LEU A 113 -4.96 13.10 7.19
N LEU A 114 -4.11 12.08 7.11
CA LEU A 114 -3.35 11.62 8.28
C LEU A 114 -2.40 12.71 8.79
N ARG A 115 -1.68 13.39 7.89
CA ARG A 115 -0.77 14.47 8.28
C ARG A 115 -1.49 15.59 9.01
N ASN A 116 -2.68 15.99 8.56
CA ASN A 116 -3.47 17.03 9.22
C ASN A 116 -3.95 16.58 10.61
N ARG A 117 -4.35 15.31 10.76
CA ARG A 117 -4.76 14.76 12.07
C ARG A 117 -3.58 14.63 13.04
N LEU A 118 -2.43 14.17 12.55
CA LEU A 118 -1.21 14.13 13.35
C LEU A 118 -0.76 15.53 13.78
N LYS A 119 -0.88 16.52 12.89
CA LYS A 119 -0.60 17.92 13.24
C LYS A 119 -1.52 18.40 14.36
N LYS A 120 -2.82 18.13 14.26
CA LYS A 120 -3.79 18.46 15.34
C LYS A 120 -3.42 17.76 16.65
N LEU A 121 -3.02 16.50 16.60
CA LEU A 121 -2.56 15.78 17.79
C LEU A 121 -1.37 16.49 18.44
N GLY A 122 -0.37 16.90 17.63
CA GLY A 122 0.77 17.67 18.11
C GLY A 122 0.38 19.02 18.74
N GLU A 123 -0.58 19.74 18.13
CA GLU A 123 -1.11 20.99 18.65
C GLU A 123 -1.85 20.78 20.00
N MET A 124 -2.59 19.69 20.17
CA MET A 124 -3.22 19.33 21.45
C MET A 124 -2.18 19.02 22.53
N ILE A 125 -1.11 18.32 22.21
CA ILE A 125 0.00 18.05 23.13
C ILE A 125 0.67 19.36 23.52
N GLN A 126 0.90 20.27 22.57
CA GLN A 126 1.54 21.56 22.80
C GLN A 126 0.76 22.47 23.78
N GLN A 127 -0.54 22.32 23.87
CA GLN A 127 -1.35 23.02 24.89
C GLN A 127 -0.99 22.61 26.33
N HIS A 128 -0.41 21.42 26.52
CA HIS A 128 -0.02 20.89 27.82
C HIS A 128 1.51 20.97 28.04
N CYS A 129 2.28 21.12 26.94
CA CYS A 129 3.73 21.26 26.96
C CYS A 129 4.13 22.34 25.95
N VAL A 130 4.17 23.59 26.40
CA VAL A 130 4.36 24.80 25.56
C VAL A 130 5.66 24.77 24.77
N SER A 131 6.71 24.15 25.31
CA SER A 131 8.02 24.03 24.66
C SER A 131 8.11 22.87 23.67
N LEU A 132 7.03 22.12 23.44
CA LEU A 132 7.03 20.97 22.53
C LEU A 132 7.42 21.38 21.12
N ASN A 133 8.45 20.73 20.59
CA ASN A 133 8.75 20.70 19.17
C ASN A 133 8.27 19.35 18.59
N PHE A 134 7.50 19.39 17.50
CA PHE A 134 6.96 18.18 16.89
C PHE A 134 6.90 18.27 15.37
N ARG A 135 6.95 17.11 14.71
CA ARG A 135 6.80 17.03 13.27
C ARG A 135 6.04 15.76 12.84
N PRO A 136 4.94 15.90 12.09
CA PRO A 136 4.19 14.77 11.54
C PRO A 136 4.81 14.24 10.25
N PHE A 137 4.83 12.92 10.11
CA PHE A 137 5.25 12.20 8.92
C PHE A 137 4.20 11.17 8.53
N VAL A 138 4.05 10.95 7.23
CA VAL A 138 3.18 9.92 6.65
C VAL A 138 3.82 9.48 5.34
N ASP A 139 4.23 8.21 5.26
CA ASP A 139 4.73 7.49 4.07
C ASP A 139 5.89 8.20 3.31
N SER A 140 5.67 9.37 2.76
CA SER A 140 6.62 10.05 1.87
C SER A 140 7.90 10.60 2.54
N ALA A 141 8.09 10.40 3.83
CA ALA A 141 9.27 10.86 4.57
C ALA A 141 10.40 9.81 4.61
N PRO A 142 11.65 10.24 4.81
CA PRO A 142 12.76 9.32 5.01
C PRO A 142 12.76 8.74 6.44
N ILE A 143 11.73 7.94 6.77
CA ILE A 143 11.54 7.28 8.06
C ILE A 143 11.09 5.83 7.86
N LEU A 144 11.50 4.94 8.74
CA LEU A 144 11.06 3.54 8.76
C LEU A 144 9.83 3.40 9.65
N GLU A 145 8.64 3.69 9.11
CA GLU A 145 7.37 3.66 9.85
C GLU A 145 7.06 2.28 10.45
N ARG A 146 7.31 1.20 9.71
CA ARG A 146 6.99 -0.17 10.18
C ARG A 146 7.76 -0.58 11.43
N PRO A 147 9.09 -0.47 11.53
CA PRO A 147 9.81 -0.75 12.76
C PRO A 147 9.38 0.14 13.93
N LEU A 148 9.04 1.40 13.68
CA LEU A 148 8.51 2.29 14.72
C LEU A 148 7.14 1.83 15.20
N ALA A 149 6.23 1.49 14.29
CA ALA A 149 4.91 0.98 14.63
C ALA A 149 4.98 -0.35 15.41
N GLU A 150 5.92 -1.23 15.06
CA GLU A 150 6.17 -2.50 15.76
C GLU A 150 6.66 -2.24 17.20
N LYS A 151 7.67 -1.38 17.36
CA LYS A 151 8.18 -0.98 18.68
C LYS A 151 7.15 -0.25 19.52
N ALA A 152 6.25 0.51 18.89
CA ALA A 152 5.14 1.21 19.54
C ALA A 152 3.96 0.28 19.91
N GLY A 153 4.06 -1.04 19.66
CA GLY A 153 3.03 -2.00 20.01
C GLY A 153 1.78 -1.98 19.12
N LEU A 154 1.85 -1.35 17.93
CA LEU A 154 0.71 -1.34 16.99
C LEU A 154 0.47 -2.69 16.32
N GLY A 155 1.47 -3.56 16.31
CA GLY A 155 1.43 -4.88 15.70
C GLY A 155 2.83 -5.44 15.52
N TRP A 156 2.98 -6.43 14.67
CA TRP A 156 4.27 -7.02 14.28
C TRP A 156 4.46 -6.99 12.77
N THR A 157 5.69 -6.96 12.31
CA THR A 157 5.99 -7.07 10.87
C THR A 157 5.67 -8.47 10.38
N GLY A 158 4.73 -8.60 9.45
CA GLY A 158 4.42 -9.85 8.79
C GLY A 158 5.48 -10.28 7.77
N LYS A 159 5.51 -11.57 7.38
CA LYS A 159 6.45 -12.08 6.36
C LYS A 159 6.31 -11.40 4.98
N HIS A 160 5.18 -10.75 4.72
CA HIS A 160 4.95 -9.89 3.54
C HIS A 160 5.41 -8.45 3.73
N SER A 161 6.12 -8.16 4.82
CA SER A 161 6.68 -6.86 5.19
C SER A 161 5.68 -5.74 5.53
N LEU A 162 4.40 -6.04 5.75
CA LEU A 162 3.43 -5.09 6.29
C LEU A 162 3.21 -5.35 7.79
N ILE A 163 2.77 -4.32 8.52
CA ILE A 163 2.38 -4.49 9.92
C ILE A 163 1.06 -5.26 9.99
N LEU A 164 1.02 -6.25 10.86
CA LEU A 164 -0.14 -7.05 11.21
C LEU A 164 -0.58 -6.75 12.64
N ASN A 165 -1.87 -6.57 12.82
CA ASN A 165 -2.50 -6.40 14.13
C ASN A 165 -3.46 -7.57 14.41
N ARG A 166 -3.50 -8.06 15.65
CA ARG A 166 -4.33 -9.24 16.03
C ARG A 166 -5.82 -8.99 15.83
N GLU A 167 -6.27 -7.75 16.00
CA GLU A 167 -7.68 -7.37 15.99
C GLU A 167 -8.12 -6.65 14.72
N ALA A 168 -7.15 -6.21 13.88
CA ALA A 168 -7.43 -5.36 12.73
C ALA A 168 -6.77 -5.83 11.42
N GLY A 169 -6.04 -6.96 11.42
CA GLY A 169 -5.34 -7.42 10.22
C GLY A 169 -4.25 -6.45 9.77
N SER A 170 -4.23 -6.07 8.49
CA SER A 170 -3.22 -5.16 7.92
C SER A 170 -3.80 -4.08 6.99
N PHE A 171 -5.12 -3.96 6.87
CA PHE A 171 -5.74 -2.94 6.00
C PHE A 171 -5.84 -1.59 6.71
N PHE A 172 -4.68 -1.01 7.07
CA PHE A 172 -4.57 0.30 7.71
C PHE A 172 -3.33 1.05 7.24
N PHE A 173 -3.38 2.37 7.32
CA PHE A 173 -2.26 3.27 7.15
C PHE A 173 -1.53 3.46 8.47
N LEU A 174 -0.25 3.83 8.37
CA LEU A 174 0.59 4.28 9.48
C LEU A 174 0.82 5.78 9.37
N GLY A 175 1.23 6.37 10.49
CA GLY A 175 1.70 7.73 10.54
C GLY A 175 2.45 7.97 11.84
N GLU A 176 3.44 8.87 11.82
CA GLU A 176 4.35 9.14 12.92
C GLU A 176 4.35 10.62 13.28
N LEU A 177 4.40 10.89 14.60
CA LEU A 177 4.64 12.21 15.14
C LEU A 177 5.91 12.16 15.99
N LEU A 178 6.97 12.79 15.49
CA LEU A 178 8.22 12.94 16.23
C LEU A 178 8.05 14.04 17.27
N VAL A 179 8.50 13.80 18.50
CA VAL A 179 8.36 14.72 19.64
C VAL A 179 9.62 14.76 20.50
N ASP A 180 9.91 15.91 21.11
CA ASP A 180 11.07 16.16 21.95
C ASP A 180 10.78 16.05 23.47
N ILE A 181 9.74 15.30 23.86
CA ILE A 181 9.38 15.04 25.26
C ILE A 181 9.58 13.56 25.60
N PRO A 182 10.08 13.23 26.81
CA PRO A 182 10.45 11.87 27.21
C PRO A 182 9.21 11.07 27.72
N LEU A 183 8.20 10.90 26.86
CA LEU A 183 7.02 10.08 27.17
C LEU A 183 7.41 8.63 27.53
N PRO A 184 6.63 7.93 28.35
CA PRO A 184 6.79 6.49 28.56
C PRO A 184 6.57 5.75 27.24
N VAL A 185 7.38 4.69 27.00
CA VAL A 185 7.28 3.86 25.79
C VAL A 185 6.36 2.68 26.00
N ASP A 186 5.63 2.31 24.95
CA ASP A 186 4.84 1.08 24.91
C ASP A 186 5.73 -0.14 24.61
N GLN A 187 5.20 -1.32 24.82
CA GLN A 187 5.92 -2.56 24.56
C GLN A 187 5.50 -3.16 23.21
N PRO A 188 6.44 -3.71 22.44
CA PRO A 188 6.14 -4.48 21.24
C PRO A 188 5.20 -5.65 21.55
N VAL A 189 4.40 -6.05 20.56
CA VAL A 189 3.54 -7.23 20.64
C VAL A 189 4.23 -8.47 20.09
N GLU A 190 3.85 -9.63 20.58
CA GLU A 190 4.39 -10.91 20.12
C GLU A 190 4.04 -11.18 18.65
N GLU A 191 5.00 -11.70 17.88
CA GLU A 191 4.84 -12.08 16.48
C GLU A 191 3.82 -13.21 16.30
N GLY A 192 2.94 -13.08 15.29
CA GLY A 192 1.89 -14.06 15.00
C GLY A 192 2.05 -14.86 13.71
N CYS A 193 3.14 -14.69 12.93
CA CYS A 193 3.32 -15.38 11.65
C CYS A 193 3.71 -16.87 11.81
N GLY A 194 4.51 -17.22 12.81
CA GLY A 194 4.95 -18.58 13.08
C GLY A 194 5.45 -19.32 11.80
N LYS A 195 4.95 -20.51 11.56
CA LYS A 195 5.31 -21.34 10.38
C LYS A 195 4.54 -20.99 9.11
N CYS A 196 3.61 -20.03 9.14
CA CYS A 196 2.79 -19.65 7.98
C CYS A 196 3.65 -19.05 6.86
N VAL A 197 3.42 -19.49 5.61
CA VAL A 197 4.09 -18.98 4.39
C VAL A 197 3.06 -18.62 3.30
N ALA A 198 1.80 -18.41 3.66
CA ALA A 198 0.72 -18.21 2.70
C ALA A 198 0.95 -17.01 1.76
N CYS A 199 1.43 -15.87 2.29
CA CYS A 199 1.72 -14.68 1.49
C CYS A 199 2.87 -14.90 0.48
N MET A 200 3.88 -15.70 0.83
CA MET A 200 4.99 -16.03 -0.07
C MET A 200 4.52 -16.93 -1.22
N THR A 201 3.71 -17.95 -0.91
CA THR A 201 3.25 -18.92 -1.91
C THR A 201 2.21 -18.37 -2.86
N ILE A 202 1.38 -17.41 -2.41
CA ILE A 202 0.35 -16.81 -3.25
C ILE A 202 0.89 -15.73 -4.18
N CYS A 203 1.97 -15.04 -3.81
CA CYS A 203 2.53 -13.95 -4.61
C CYS A 203 2.72 -14.41 -6.06
N PRO A 204 2.06 -13.77 -7.04
CA PRO A 204 2.10 -14.24 -8.42
C PRO A 204 3.51 -14.23 -8.99
N THR A 205 4.27 -13.20 -8.69
CA THR A 205 5.61 -12.92 -9.21
C THR A 205 6.74 -13.44 -8.30
N GLY A 206 6.40 -13.98 -7.13
CA GLY A 206 7.41 -14.41 -6.15
C GLY A 206 8.24 -13.25 -5.59
N ALA A 207 7.65 -12.07 -5.46
CA ALA A 207 8.33 -10.88 -4.95
C ALA A 207 8.77 -10.98 -3.48
N ILE A 208 8.08 -11.79 -2.65
CA ILE A 208 8.49 -12.06 -1.27
C ILE A 208 9.52 -13.17 -1.32
N VAL A 209 10.81 -12.81 -1.45
CA VAL A 209 11.90 -13.73 -1.74
C VAL A 209 12.33 -14.55 -0.53
N GLU A 210 12.16 -14.00 0.64
CA GLU A 210 12.35 -14.65 1.95
C GLU A 210 11.42 -13.99 2.99
N PRO A 211 11.17 -14.60 4.14
CA PRO A 211 10.38 -13.96 5.19
C PRO A 211 10.87 -12.53 5.47
N TYR A 212 9.92 -11.58 5.50
CA TYR A 212 10.17 -10.15 5.80
C TYR A 212 10.92 -9.38 4.72
N THR A 213 11.30 -10.01 3.59
CA THR A 213 12.09 -9.40 2.53
C THR A 213 11.34 -9.45 1.19
N VAL A 214 11.13 -8.26 0.61
CA VAL A 214 10.48 -8.09 -0.69
C VAL A 214 11.48 -7.55 -1.70
N ASP A 215 11.67 -8.24 -2.81
CA ASP A 215 12.30 -7.67 -4.01
C ASP A 215 11.25 -6.83 -4.73
N ALA A 216 11.34 -5.50 -4.61
CA ALA A 216 10.37 -4.59 -5.19
C ALA A 216 10.29 -4.73 -6.72
N ARG A 217 11.41 -5.02 -7.40
CA ARG A 217 11.47 -5.17 -8.87
C ARG A 217 10.51 -6.24 -9.40
N ARG A 218 10.08 -7.18 -8.55
CA ARG A 218 9.12 -8.23 -8.85
C ARG A 218 7.71 -7.94 -8.30
N CYS A 219 7.57 -6.98 -7.38
CA CYS A 219 6.30 -6.70 -6.74
C CYS A 219 5.33 -5.99 -7.69
N ILE A 220 4.13 -6.53 -7.89
CA ILE A 220 3.10 -5.92 -8.76
C ILE A 220 2.79 -4.49 -8.30
N SER A 221 2.81 -4.21 -7.01
CA SER A 221 2.61 -2.85 -6.50
C SER A 221 3.69 -1.90 -7.02
N TYR A 222 4.97 -2.31 -6.95
CA TYR A 222 6.07 -1.53 -7.54
C TYR A 222 5.92 -1.40 -9.06
N LEU A 223 5.66 -2.50 -9.78
CA LEU A 223 5.57 -2.50 -11.25
C LEU A 223 4.48 -1.56 -11.77
N THR A 224 3.39 -1.41 -11.01
CA THR A 224 2.23 -0.60 -11.43
C THR A 224 2.23 0.81 -10.87
N ILE A 225 3.07 1.13 -9.87
CA ILE A 225 3.09 2.43 -9.18
C ILE A 225 4.43 3.14 -9.34
N GLU A 226 5.54 2.46 -9.04
CA GLU A 226 6.86 3.11 -8.93
C GLU A 226 7.68 3.02 -10.22
N LEU A 227 7.65 1.88 -10.91
CA LEU A 227 8.40 1.65 -12.15
C LEU A 227 7.98 2.66 -13.22
N GLU A 228 8.94 3.45 -13.72
CA GLU A 228 8.70 4.44 -14.78
C GLU A 228 8.78 3.83 -16.18
N GLY A 229 9.69 2.88 -16.35
CA GLY A 229 9.97 2.21 -17.62
C GLY A 229 8.99 1.11 -18.00
N ALA A 230 9.44 0.22 -18.88
CA ALA A 230 8.69 -0.93 -19.35
C ALA A 230 8.58 -2.01 -18.26
N ILE A 231 7.39 -2.58 -18.10
CA ILE A 231 7.20 -3.74 -17.25
C ILE A 231 7.91 -4.94 -17.92
N PRO A 232 8.79 -5.69 -17.21
CA PRO A 232 9.45 -6.86 -17.76
C PRO A 232 8.46 -7.85 -18.37
N GLU A 233 8.74 -8.33 -19.59
CA GLU A 233 7.77 -9.12 -20.36
C GLU A 233 7.34 -10.39 -19.63
N GLU A 234 8.29 -11.07 -18.98
CA GLU A 234 8.05 -12.30 -18.20
C GLU A 234 7.14 -12.08 -16.98
N LEU A 235 7.00 -10.85 -16.50
CA LEU A 235 6.11 -10.52 -15.38
C LEU A 235 4.70 -10.09 -15.82
N ARG A 236 4.52 -9.64 -17.07
CA ARG A 236 3.23 -9.14 -17.59
C ARG A 236 2.10 -10.16 -17.45
N PRO A 237 2.27 -11.46 -17.79
CA PRO A 237 1.21 -12.45 -17.60
C PRO A 237 0.81 -12.65 -16.13
N LEU A 238 1.74 -12.46 -15.19
CA LEU A 238 1.55 -12.69 -13.76
C LEU A 238 0.77 -11.57 -13.09
N ILE A 239 0.71 -10.38 -13.69
CA ILE A 239 -0.01 -9.22 -13.16
C ILE A 239 -1.53 -9.46 -13.20
N GLY A 240 -2.02 -10.18 -14.21
CA GLY A 240 -3.46 -10.39 -14.40
C GLY A 240 -4.17 -9.08 -14.68
N ASN A 241 -5.26 -8.82 -13.96
CA ASN A 241 -6.07 -7.61 -14.10
C ASN A 241 -5.74 -6.49 -13.09
N ARG A 242 -4.59 -6.55 -12.42
CA ARG A 242 -4.14 -5.52 -11.47
C ARG A 242 -3.55 -4.34 -12.21
N ILE A 243 -4.21 -3.18 -12.13
CA ILE A 243 -3.82 -1.97 -12.86
C ILE A 243 -3.16 -0.91 -11.97
N TYR A 244 -3.33 -1.02 -10.64
CA TYR A 244 -2.70 -0.13 -9.67
C TYR A 244 -2.57 -0.84 -8.32
N GLY A 245 -1.36 -1.13 -7.88
CA GLY A 245 -1.10 -1.84 -6.64
C GLY A 245 -1.51 -3.32 -6.68
N CYS A 246 -1.39 -3.98 -5.53
CA CYS A 246 -1.70 -5.41 -5.37
C CYS A 246 -1.94 -5.71 -3.89
N ASP A 247 -3.01 -6.43 -3.59
CA ASP A 247 -3.37 -6.80 -2.23
C ASP A 247 -3.24 -8.32 -1.95
N ASP A 248 -2.70 -9.11 -2.89
CA ASP A 248 -2.72 -10.57 -2.82
C ASP A 248 -2.12 -11.15 -1.53
N CYS A 249 -0.99 -10.57 -1.08
CA CYS A 249 -0.34 -11.02 0.15
C CYS A 249 -1.14 -10.68 1.42
N GLN A 250 -1.93 -9.61 1.37
CA GLN A 250 -2.87 -9.24 2.44
C GLN A 250 -4.11 -10.13 2.38
N LEU A 251 -4.68 -10.32 1.19
CA LEU A 251 -5.92 -11.08 0.98
C LEU A 251 -5.81 -12.54 1.40
N ILE A 252 -4.64 -13.16 1.24
CA ILE A 252 -4.39 -14.56 1.67
C ILE A 252 -4.07 -14.67 3.16
N CYS A 253 -3.70 -13.57 3.83
CA CYS A 253 -3.21 -13.59 5.19
C CYS A 253 -4.34 -13.98 6.17
N PRO A 254 -4.17 -15.05 6.99
CA PRO A 254 -5.21 -15.47 7.93
C PRO A 254 -5.61 -14.39 8.94
N TRP A 255 -4.70 -13.48 9.27
CA TRP A 255 -4.96 -12.37 10.19
C TRP A 255 -5.92 -11.34 9.63
N ASN A 256 -6.05 -11.23 8.30
CA ASN A 256 -6.96 -10.28 7.67
C ASN A 256 -8.44 -10.67 7.76
N ARG A 257 -8.77 -11.87 8.24
CA ARG A 257 -10.15 -12.20 8.65
C ARG A 257 -10.65 -11.36 9.84
N TYR A 258 -9.74 -10.75 10.59
CA TYR A 258 -10.04 -9.85 11.71
C TYR A 258 -9.99 -8.37 11.30
N SER A 259 -9.77 -8.07 10.03
CA SER A 259 -9.73 -6.69 9.54
C SER A 259 -11.01 -5.95 9.84
N GLN A 260 -10.86 -4.71 10.27
CA GLN A 260 -11.95 -3.83 10.61
C GLN A 260 -12.24 -2.89 9.45
N LEU A 261 -13.52 -2.65 9.21
CA LEU A 261 -13.94 -1.69 8.20
C LEU A 261 -13.64 -0.26 8.67
N THR A 262 -13.36 0.61 7.71
CA THR A 262 -13.21 2.04 8.00
C THR A 262 -14.56 2.72 8.17
N THR A 263 -14.60 3.72 9.03
CA THR A 263 -15.71 4.67 9.13
C THR A 263 -15.37 6.01 8.47
N GLU A 264 -14.16 6.11 7.89
CA GLU A 264 -13.69 7.32 7.22
C GLU A 264 -14.27 7.44 5.82
N GLU A 265 -15.09 8.47 5.60
CA GLU A 265 -15.76 8.69 4.31
C GLU A 265 -14.78 8.96 3.16
N ASP A 266 -13.64 9.60 3.46
CA ASP A 266 -12.60 9.87 2.47
C ASP A 266 -12.00 8.59 1.86
N PHE A 267 -12.11 7.44 2.53
CA PHE A 267 -11.65 6.15 2.03
C PHE A 267 -12.71 5.34 1.28
N SER A 268 -13.93 5.87 1.17
CA SER A 268 -15.00 5.25 0.39
C SER A 268 -14.62 5.18 -1.10
N PRO A 269 -14.92 4.05 -1.78
CA PRO A 269 -14.58 3.88 -3.19
C PRO A 269 -15.25 4.93 -4.07
N ARG A 270 -14.47 5.56 -4.94
CA ARG A 270 -14.98 6.46 -5.98
C ARG A 270 -15.60 5.64 -7.11
N LYS A 271 -16.83 5.95 -7.51
CA LYS A 271 -17.59 5.20 -8.52
C LYS A 271 -16.79 4.82 -9.78
N PRO A 272 -16.01 5.71 -10.42
CA PRO A 272 -15.30 5.34 -11.64
C PRO A 272 -14.11 4.39 -11.43
N LEU A 273 -13.70 4.12 -10.18
CA LEU A 273 -12.55 3.28 -9.83
C LEU A 273 -12.96 1.98 -9.13
N HIS A 274 -14.24 1.84 -8.81
CA HIS A 274 -14.79 0.66 -8.16
C HIS A 274 -15.23 -0.38 -9.19
N ALA A 275 -14.45 -1.43 -9.35
CA ALA A 275 -14.64 -2.50 -10.34
C ALA A 275 -14.88 -1.98 -11.79
N PRO A 276 -14.02 -1.10 -12.32
CA PRO A 276 -14.21 -0.46 -13.62
C PRO A 276 -13.88 -1.40 -14.78
N GLU A 277 -14.59 -1.26 -15.89
CA GLU A 277 -14.27 -1.96 -17.15
C GLU A 277 -12.92 -1.46 -17.70
N LEU A 278 -12.03 -2.39 -18.05
CA LEU A 278 -10.68 -2.06 -18.57
C LEU A 278 -10.74 -1.23 -19.85
N ILE A 279 -11.65 -1.56 -20.77
CA ILE A 279 -11.80 -0.83 -22.04
C ILE A 279 -12.25 0.61 -21.79
N GLU A 280 -13.17 0.83 -20.85
CA GLU A 280 -13.61 2.18 -20.49
C GLU A 280 -12.48 3.00 -19.90
N LEU A 281 -11.67 2.41 -19.02
CA LEU A 281 -10.50 3.07 -18.45
C LEU A 281 -9.43 3.37 -19.50
N PHE A 282 -9.21 2.44 -20.41
CA PHE A 282 -8.24 2.59 -21.49
C PHE A 282 -8.63 3.69 -22.48
N ALA A 283 -9.91 3.96 -22.63
CA ALA A 283 -10.43 5.04 -23.46
C ALA A 283 -10.33 6.46 -22.82
N TRP A 284 -9.91 6.56 -21.56
CA TRP A 284 -9.79 7.88 -20.93
C TRP A 284 -8.72 8.74 -21.61
N SER A 285 -9.07 10.00 -21.90
CA SER A 285 -8.09 11.02 -22.23
C SER A 285 -7.28 11.43 -20.99
N GLU A 286 -6.15 12.08 -21.19
CA GLU A 286 -5.36 12.62 -20.09
C GLU A 286 -6.16 13.60 -19.23
N GLU A 287 -6.96 14.47 -19.86
CA GLU A 287 -7.85 15.39 -19.14
C GLU A 287 -8.84 14.65 -18.25
N LYS A 288 -9.49 13.60 -18.77
CA LYS A 288 -10.42 12.77 -17.99
C LYS A 288 -9.69 12.06 -16.84
N PHE A 289 -8.51 11.47 -17.08
CA PHE A 289 -7.69 10.86 -16.05
C PHE A 289 -7.37 11.85 -14.94
N LEU A 290 -6.86 13.04 -15.28
CA LEU A 290 -6.51 14.08 -14.31
C LEU A 290 -7.70 14.56 -13.50
N LYS A 291 -8.88 14.70 -14.12
CA LYS A 291 -10.12 15.10 -13.47
C LYS A 291 -10.63 14.03 -12.49
N VAL A 292 -10.68 12.77 -12.92
CA VAL A 292 -11.21 11.67 -12.10
C VAL A 292 -10.28 11.34 -10.93
N THR A 293 -8.96 11.41 -11.15
CA THR A 293 -7.95 11.09 -10.13
C THR A 293 -7.55 12.27 -9.25
N GLU A 294 -8.24 13.42 -9.36
CA GLU A 294 -7.97 14.56 -8.49
C GLU A 294 -8.13 14.19 -7.01
N GLY A 295 -7.07 14.43 -6.20
CA GLY A 295 -7.00 14.06 -4.80
C GLY A 295 -7.01 12.55 -4.55
N SER A 296 -6.62 11.73 -5.52
CA SER A 296 -6.38 10.29 -5.39
C SER A 296 -4.87 9.98 -5.48
N ALA A 297 -4.42 8.96 -4.78
CA ALA A 297 -3.05 8.46 -4.87
C ALA A 297 -2.69 7.98 -6.30
N ILE A 298 -3.68 7.57 -7.10
CA ILE A 298 -3.49 7.11 -8.47
C ILE A 298 -2.91 8.21 -9.38
N ARG A 299 -3.25 9.47 -9.13
CA ARG A 299 -2.82 10.61 -9.96
C ARG A 299 -1.30 10.68 -10.15
N ARG A 300 -0.52 10.23 -9.17
CA ARG A 300 0.95 10.31 -9.17
C ARG A 300 1.63 9.52 -10.28
N ILE A 301 1.00 8.46 -10.79
CA ILE A 301 1.61 7.66 -11.86
C ILE A 301 1.49 8.31 -13.24
N GLY A 302 0.60 9.30 -13.41
CA GLY A 302 0.34 9.94 -14.69
C GLY A 302 -0.45 9.05 -15.67
N HIS A 303 -0.99 9.69 -16.71
CA HIS A 303 -1.85 9.03 -17.69
C HIS A 303 -1.12 7.95 -18.49
N LEU A 304 0.15 8.19 -18.88
CA LEU A 304 0.93 7.24 -19.67
C LEU A 304 1.11 5.90 -18.95
N ARG A 305 1.56 5.93 -17.67
CA ARG A 305 1.74 4.68 -16.90
C ARG A 305 0.42 4.03 -16.55
N TRP A 306 -0.65 4.81 -16.38
CA TRP A 306 -2.00 4.29 -16.23
C TRP A 306 -2.41 3.46 -17.44
N LEU A 307 -2.24 3.98 -18.67
CA LEU A 307 -2.52 3.26 -19.92
C LEU A 307 -1.62 2.04 -20.10
N ARG A 308 -0.31 2.16 -19.77
CA ARG A 308 0.64 1.05 -19.79
C ARG A 308 0.13 -0.13 -18.94
N ASN A 309 -0.30 0.13 -17.72
CA ASN A 309 -0.79 -0.90 -16.80
C ASN A 309 -2.08 -1.55 -17.33
N ILE A 310 -2.99 -0.75 -17.90
CA ILE A 310 -4.24 -1.25 -18.46
C ILE A 310 -3.97 -2.08 -19.73
N ALA A 311 -3.03 -1.69 -20.57
CA ALA A 311 -2.63 -2.47 -21.74
C ALA A 311 -2.18 -3.89 -21.34
N VAL A 312 -1.38 -4.02 -20.27
CA VAL A 312 -1.01 -5.33 -19.71
C VAL A 312 -2.23 -6.11 -19.24
N ALA A 313 -3.16 -5.45 -18.53
CA ALA A 313 -4.38 -6.10 -18.05
C ALA A 313 -5.29 -6.56 -19.20
N LEU A 314 -5.43 -5.76 -20.26
CA LEU A 314 -6.15 -6.11 -21.50
C LEU A 314 -5.48 -7.30 -22.22
N GLY A 315 -4.15 -7.31 -22.25
CA GLY A 315 -3.37 -8.46 -22.74
C GLY A 315 -3.60 -9.73 -21.92
N ASN A 316 -3.93 -9.65 -20.66
CA ASN A 316 -4.25 -10.77 -19.77
C ASN A 316 -5.74 -11.19 -19.80
N ALA A 317 -6.62 -10.38 -20.40
CA ALA A 317 -8.04 -10.69 -20.50
C ALA A 317 -8.30 -11.83 -21.51
N PRO A 318 -9.42 -12.55 -21.42
CA PRO A 318 -9.85 -13.46 -22.48
C PRO A 318 -9.93 -12.76 -23.84
N TRP A 319 -9.85 -13.55 -24.92
CA TRP A 319 -9.99 -13.01 -26.26
C TRP A 319 -11.33 -12.24 -26.41
N ASP A 320 -11.22 -11.04 -26.95
CA ASP A 320 -12.35 -10.20 -27.28
C ASP A 320 -11.95 -9.23 -28.40
N GLU A 321 -12.72 -9.19 -29.49
CA GLU A 321 -12.46 -8.30 -30.62
C GLU A 321 -12.46 -6.82 -30.22
N THR A 322 -13.28 -6.45 -29.24
CA THR A 322 -13.34 -5.07 -28.73
C THR A 322 -12.07 -4.67 -27.98
N ILE A 323 -11.42 -5.62 -27.31
CA ILE A 323 -10.11 -5.41 -26.68
C ILE A 323 -9.04 -5.15 -27.74
N LEU A 324 -9.03 -5.95 -28.82
CA LEU A 324 -8.09 -5.77 -29.91
C LEU A 324 -8.24 -4.38 -30.55
N ALA A 325 -9.47 -4.00 -30.87
CA ALA A 325 -9.79 -2.68 -31.44
C ALA A 325 -9.36 -1.52 -30.50
N ALA A 326 -9.61 -1.66 -29.19
CA ALA A 326 -9.20 -0.67 -28.21
C ALA A 326 -7.66 -0.52 -28.15
N LEU A 327 -6.93 -1.64 -28.16
CA LEU A 327 -5.45 -1.61 -28.16
C LEU A 327 -4.92 -0.96 -29.45
N GLU A 328 -5.48 -1.31 -30.60
CA GLU A 328 -5.04 -0.77 -31.89
C GLU A 328 -5.31 0.74 -32.01
N SER A 329 -6.39 1.23 -31.40
CA SER A 329 -6.75 2.66 -31.45
C SER A 329 -5.73 3.60 -30.82
N ARG A 330 -4.82 3.09 -29.99
CA ARG A 330 -3.81 3.89 -29.27
C ARG A 330 -2.36 3.63 -29.74
N LYS A 331 -2.19 2.85 -30.81
CA LYS A 331 -0.86 2.66 -31.40
C LYS A 331 -0.29 3.97 -31.92
N GLY A 332 0.99 4.21 -31.67
CA GLY A 332 1.70 5.41 -32.09
C GLY A 332 1.61 6.59 -31.13
N GLU A 333 0.88 6.47 -30.01
CA GLU A 333 0.79 7.56 -29.04
C GLU A 333 2.10 7.76 -28.25
N HIS A 334 2.80 6.68 -27.88
CA HIS A 334 4.06 6.76 -27.13
C HIS A 334 4.83 5.44 -27.17
N PRO A 335 6.18 5.43 -27.35
CA PRO A 335 6.97 4.20 -27.46
C PRO A 335 6.79 3.22 -26.28
N LEU A 336 6.75 3.74 -25.03
CA LEU A 336 6.50 2.92 -23.84
C LEU A 336 5.13 2.24 -23.90
N LEU A 337 4.11 2.93 -24.34
CA LEU A 337 2.77 2.36 -24.47
C LEU A 337 2.70 1.36 -25.61
N ASP A 338 3.33 1.66 -26.76
CA ASP A 338 3.33 0.82 -27.95
C ASP A 338 3.95 -0.54 -27.70
N GLU A 339 5.02 -0.62 -26.91
CA GLU A 339 5.64 -1.87 -26.49
C GLU A 339 4.64 -2.78 -25.74
N HIS A 340 3.86 -2.21 -24.82
CA HIS A 340 2.88 -2.96 -24.04
C HIS A 340 1.64 -3.31 -24.85
N ILE A 341 1.22 -2.42 -25.75
CA ILE A 341 0.15 -2.69 -26.73
C ILE A 341 0.55 -3.83 -27.67
N ALA A 342 1.77 -3.82 -28.22
CA ALA A 342 2.24 -4.88 -29.10
C ALA A 342 2.22 -6.24 -28.41
N TRP A 343 2.72 -6.31 -27.16
CA TRP A 343 2.63 -7.52 -26.34
C TRP A 343 1.17 -7.95 -26.10
N ALA A 344 0.30 -7.01 -25.72
CA ALA A 344 -1.11 -7.30 -25.42
C ALA A 344 -1.85 -7.83 -26.66
N ILE A 345 -1.61 -7.25 -27.83
CA ILE A 345 -2.16 -7.71 -29.11
C ILE A 345 -1.68 -9.12 -29.42
N ALA A 346 -0.38 -9.41 -29.27
CA ALA A 346 0.16 -10.75 -29.46
C ALA A 346 -0.54 -11.78 -28.58
N GLN A 347 -0.77 -11.45 -27.29
CA GLN A 347 -1.51 -12.31 -26.35
C GLN A 347 -2.97 -12.52 -26.78
N GLN A 348 -3.65 -11.50 -27.28
CA GLN A 348 -5.02 -11.62 -27.76
C GLN A 348 -5.10 -12.48 -29.01
N ILE A 349 -4.18 -12.32 -29.96
CA ILE A 349 -4.10 -13.14 -31.19
C ILE A 349 -3.81 -14.61 -30.85
N GLU A 350 -2.87 -14.87 -29.94
CA GLU A 350 -2.55 -16.23 -29.49
C GLU A 350 -3.80 -16.93 -28.90
N ARG A 351 -4.53 -16.26 -28.02
CA ARG A 351 -5.77 -16.79 -27.41
C ARG A 351 -6.86 -17.05 -28.44
N ARG A 352 -7.04 -16.14 -29.39
CA ARG A 352 -7.97 -16.35 -30.51
C ARG A 352 -7.65 -17.63 -31.26
N ASN A 353 -6.39 -17.81 -31.63
CA ASN A 353 -5.95 -18.95 -32.45
C ASN A 353 -6.01 -20.28 -31.69
N ALA A 354 -5.75 -20.25 -30.37
CA ALA A 354 -5.80 -21.44 -29.52
C ALA A 354 -7.22 -21.74 -28.98
N CYS A 355 -8.23 -20.96 -29.32
CA CYS A 355 -9.61 -21.06 -28.80
C CYS A 355 -9.67 -21.08 -27.25
N ILE A 356 -8.77 -20.37 -26.58
CA ILE A 356 -8.71 -20.29 -25.11
C ILE A 356 -9.77 -19.29 -24.65
N VAL A 357 -10.84 -19.81 -24.08
CA VAL A 357 -11.96 -19.01 -23.54
C VAL A 357 -11.65 -18.50 -22.11
N GLU A 358 -10.82 -19.24 -21.35
CA GLU A 358 -10.50 -18.90 -19.98
C GLU A 358 -9.01 -19.10 -19.69
N VAL A 359 -8.36 -18.04 -19.17
CA VAL A 359 -6.97 -18.13 -18.67
C VAL A 359 -7.00 -18.58 -17.21
N GLN A 360 -6.70 -19.84 -16.96
CA GLN A 360 -6.66 -20.37 -15.61
C GLN A 360 -5.36 -19.96 -14.90
N LEU A 361 -5.50 -19.16 -13.83
CA LEU A 361 -4.42 -18.80 -12.93
C LEU A 361 -4.65 -19.47 -11.56
N PRO A 362 -4.03 -20.64 -11.29
CA PRO A 362 -4.32 -21.41 -10.07
C PRO A 362 -4.16 -20.63 -8.76
N LYS A 363 -3.15 -19.76 -8.68
CA LYS A 363 -2.94 -18.89 -7.52
C LYS A 363 -4.10 -17.91 -7.36
N LYS A 364 -4.57 -17.28 -8.44
CA LYS A 364 -5.73 -16.36 -8.42
C LYS A 364 -7.00 -17.07 -8.00
N GLN A 365 -7.29 -18.26 -8.53
CA GLN A 365 -8.44 -19.06 -8.14
C GLN A 365 -8.41 -19.46 -6.68
N ARG A 366 -7.21 -19.84 -6.16
CA ARG A 366 -7.02 -20.12 -4.73
C ARG A 366 -7.30 -18.87 -3.89
N LEU A 367 -6.77 -17.72 -4.30
CA LEU A 367 -6.96 -16.45 -3.61
C LEU A 367 -8.43 -16.09 -3.51
N VAL A 368 -9.15 -16.11 -4.63
CA VAL A 368 -10.59 -15.82 -4.69
C VAL A 368 -11.38 -16.72 -3.72
N ARG A 369 -11.13 -18.03 -3.73
CA ARG A 369 -11.79 -18.97 -2.80
C ARG A 369 -11.52 -18.66 -1.32
N VAL A 370 -10.34 -18.14 -1.00
CA VAL A 370 -10.01 -17.75 0.39
C VAL A 370 -10.75 -16.49 0.77
N ILE A 371 -10.81 -15.51 -0.12
CA ILE A 371 -11.55 -14.25 0.10
C ILE A 371 -13.02 -14.55 0.38
N GLU A 372 -13.67 -15.37 -0.46
CA GLU A 372 -15.09 -15.72 -0.33
C GLU A 372 -15.43 -16.44 0.98
N LYS A 373 -14.45 -17.10 1.59
CA LYS A 373 -14.66 -17.88 2.83
C LYS A 373 -14.34 -17.14 4.11
N GLY A 374 -13.55 -16.06 4.06
CA GLY A 374 -12.97 -15.65 5.32
C GLY A 374 -12.48 -14.23 5.50
N LEU A 375 -12.49 -13.36 4.51
CA LEU A 375 -12.29 -11.95 4.79
C LEU A 375 -13.57 -11.35 5.38
N PRO A 376 -13.45 -10.28 6.22
CA PRO A 376 -14.63 -9.62 6.73
C PRO A 376 -15.42 -9.12 5.54
N ARG A 377 -16.34 -9.96 5.11
CA ARG A 377 -17.23 -9.81 3.97
C ARG A 377 -16.48 -9.46 2.69
N ASP A 378 -16.78 -10.13 1.63
CA ASP A 378 -16.61 -9.58 0.31
C ASP A 378 -17.43 -8.28 0.26
N ALA A 379 -16.91 -7.48 1.17
CA ALA A 379 -17.39 -6.15 1.32
C ALA A 379 -17.18 -5.49 -0.02
#